data_af29716b977cd02f7b953d5aad6bac34
#
_entry.id   af29716b977cd02f7b953d5aad6bac34
#
_cell.length_a   1.000
_cell.length_b   1.000
_cell.length_c   1.000
_cell.angle_alpha   90.00
_cell.angle_beta   90.00
_cell.angle_gamma   90.00
#
_symmetry.space_group_name_H-M   'P 1'
#
loop_
_entity.id
_entity.type
_entity.pdbx_description
1 polymer ?
#
loop_
_entity_poly.entity_id
_entity_poly.type
_entity_poly.pdbx_seq_one_letter_code
_entity_poly.pdbx_strand_id
1 'polypeptide(L)'
;GEYPELESSLERIFKVVVREEESFQQTIDQGLLMLKELLDQTVSEKQSTLSGSDVFRLYDTYGFPLDLTKEIASERNIQVDEAAFREKMEQQRIQSRERRAGGAAWDDAVKLDLSGVAATDFRGYEVLQCRGKIVAIFHGKNRVEEIAAGEEGIAVLDQTPFYAESGGQISDFGIMHSDGCDASVQYVSKDKDGIFFHHVSVEDGSLHVGDCVELTVDADHRNDVRRNHSATHLLNRALREVLGEHVHQAGSYVGPDRLRFDFTHYEAMTQEQVKAVEEIVNRAIFDSYPVTTEVLPLQEAMAQGAVGLFEDKYRDVVRVVSMGDFSKELCGGTHVENTSQIQMLRILSEQGVSSGVRRMEAITGRACYRLDLAYEHQLNEEAELLKAANDQILSRTEQLIEENRTLKKEIESFQTKMAHELSQKLEQEVTEIAGIPVLKQNLPGKSMEELKEISDALKDGKNRYIIVLSSAVEGKVFWVVAMDAQSNAEGLKAGDLVRSLAQITGGNGGGRPNFATAGGKNPSKIEEALATVEEWVTIHAR
;
A
#
# COMPACT_ATOMS: atom_id res chain seq x y z
N GLY A 1 -14.74 -20.61 39.74
CA GLY A 1 -15.92 -20.42 38.87
C GLY A 1 -16.07 -21.56 37.89
N GLU A 2 -17.16 -21.59 37.15
CA GLU A 2 -17.39 -22.62 36.11
C GLU A 2 -16.43 -22.50 34.91
N TYR A 3 -15.80 -21.34 34.75
CA TYR A 3 -14.89 -21.00 33.62
C TYR A 3 -13.61 -20.34 34.16
N PRO A 4 -12.67 -21.10 34.73
CA PRO A 4 -11.43 -20.53 35.28
C PRO A 4 -10.51 -19.91 34.23
N GLU A 5 -10.61 -20.32 32.97
CA GLU A 5 -9.89 -19.77 31.83
C GLU A 5 -10.26 -18.31 31.55
N LEU A 6 -11.47 -17.87 31.89
CA LEU A 6 -11.89 -16.47 31.78
C LEU A 6 -11.16 -15.57 32.78
N GLU A 7 -10.94 -16.06 34.02
CA GLU A 7 -10.20 -15.31 35.04
C GLU A 7 -8.75 -15.05 34.61
N SER A 8 -8.07 -16.08 34.09
CA SER A 8 -6.70 -15.94 33.59
C SER A 8 -6.58 -15.07 32.32
N SER A 9 -7.67 -14.92 31.56
CA SER A 9 -7.73 -14.16 30.33
C SER A 9 -8.38 -12.78 30.47
N LEU A 10 -8.81 -12.39 31.67
CA LEU A 10 -9.66 -11.21 31.89
C LEU A 10 -9.00 -9.91 31.37
N GLU A 11 -7.72 -9.70 31.69
CA GLU A 11 -6.99 -8.51 31.25
C GLU A 11 -6.88 -8.43 29.72
N ARG A 12 -6.65 -9.56 29.07
CA ARG A 12 -6.62 -9.67 27.61
C ARG A 12 -7.99 -9.39 26.99
N ILE A 13 -9.05 -10.00 27.53
CA ILE A 13 -10.43 -9.81 27.06
C ILE A 13 -10.78 -8.32 27.17
N PHE A 14 -10.46 -7.69 28.30
CA PHE A 14 -10.71 -6.27 28.51
C PHE A 14 -9.99 -5.40 27.47
N LYS A 15 -8.68 -5.64 27.22
CA LYS A 15 -7.91 -4.90 26.20
C LYS A 15 -8.52 -5.06 24.79
N VAL A 16 -8.94 -6.28 24.43
CA VAL A 16 -9.56 -6.55 23.13
C VAL A 16 -10.90 -5.80 23.01
N VAL A 17 -11.77 -5.88 24.02
CA VAL A 17 -13.07 -5.22 24.00
C VAL A 17 -12.92 -3.70 23.92
N VAL A 18 -12.06 -3.10 24.74
CA VAL A 18 -11.81 -1.65 24.70
C VAL A 18 -11.29 -1.21 23.33
N ARG A 19 -10.36 -1.97 22.76
CA ARG A 19 -9.79 -1.66 21.45
C ARG A 19 -10.82 -1.76 20.32
N GLU A 20 -11.66 -2.79 20.35
CA GLU A 20 -12.76 -2.93 19.40
C GLU A 20 -13.78 -1.78 19.53
N GLU A 21 -14.09 -1.39 20.76
CA GLU A 21 -14.99 -0.26 21.05
C GLU A 21 -14.41 1.05 20.53
N GLU A 22 -13.11 1.34 20.77
CA GLU A 22 -12.42 2.51 20.25
C GLU A 22 -12.38 2.52 18.71
N SER A 23 -12.05 1.38 18.08
CA SER A 23 -12.01 1.23 16.63
C SER A 23 -13.40 1.40 16.01
N PHE A 24 -14.42 0.83 16.64
CA PHE A 24 -15.82 0.99 16.22
C PHE A 24 -16.27 2.45 16.35
N GLN A 25 -15.93 3.13 17.44
CA GLN A 25 -16.23 4.54 17.62
C GLN A 25 -15.61 5.42 16.53
N GLN A 26 -14.34 5.20 16.20
CA GLN A 26 -13.68 5.92 15.09
C GLN A 26 -14.38 5.67 13.75
N THR A 27 -14.75 4.42 13.48
CA THR A 27 -15.53 4.03 12.29
C THR A 27 -16.85 4.76 12.21
N ILE A 28 -17.59 4.81 13.32
CA ILE A 28 -18.87 5.53 13.41
C ILE A 28 -18.68 7.02 13.18
N ASP A 29 -17.69 7.65 13.82
CA ASP A 29 -17.44 9.08 13.69
C ASP A 29 -17.08 9.48 12.25
N GLN A 30 -16.20 8.72 11.60
CA GLN A 30 -15.83 8.96 10.20
C GLN A 30 -16.99 8.69 9.23
N GLY A 31 -17.72 7.60 9.45
CA GLY A 31 -18.89 7.23 8.65
C GLY A 31 -20.01 8.26 8.75
N LEU A 32 -20.27 8.81 9.94
CA LEU A 32 -21.25 9.88 10.16
C LEU A 32 -20.90 11.17 9.40
N LEU A 33 -19.61 11.57 9.40
CA LEU A 33 -19.16 12.74 8.66
C LEU A 33 -19.40 12.56 7.15
N MET A 34 -18.99 11.41 6.60
CA MET A 34 -19.18 11.11 5.19
C MET A 34 -20.66 10.98 4.82
N LEU A 35 -21.46 10.31 5.65
CA LEU A 35 -22.90 10.17 5.42
C LEU A 35 -23.60 11.54 5.41
N LYS A 36 -23.21 12.45 6.31
CA LYS A 36 -23.72 13.81 6.34
C LYS A 36 -23.45 14.56 5.04
N GLU A 37 -22.22 14.49 4.52
CA GLU A 37 -21.84 15.10 3.24
C GLU A 37 -22.66 14.53 2.08
N LEU A 38 -22.82 13.21 2.01
CA LEU A 38 -23.62 12.54 0.98
C LEU A 38 -25.10 12.92 1.04
N LEU A 39 -25.67 13.02 2.24
CA LEU A 39 -27.06 13.45 2.42
C LEU A 39 -27.25 14.92 2.05
N ASP A 40 -26.32 15.81 2.41
CA ASP A 40 -26.36 17.23 2.04
C ASP A 40 -26.23 17.40 0.51
N GLN A 41 -25.40 16.59 -0.15
CA GLN A 41 -25.29 16.56 -1.61
C GLN A 41 -26.60 16.06 -2.25
N THR A 42 -27.16 14.95 -1.79
CA THR A 42 -28.42 14.38 -2.28
C THR A 42 -29.57 15.40 -2.21
N VAL A 43 -29.64 16.16 -1.11
CA VAL A 43 -30.63 17.25 -0.96
C VAL A 43 -30.36 18.39 -1.95
N SER A 44 -29.10 18.80 -2.12
CA SER A 44 -28.73 19.90 -3.04
C SER A 44 -29.07 19.57 -4.50
N GLU A 45 -28.94 18.29 -4.87
CA GLU A 45 -29.27 17.76 -6.20
C GLU A 45 -30.79 17.47 -6.36
N LYS A 46 -31.60 17.76 -5.34
CA LYS A 46 -33.05 17.49 -5.28
C LYS A 46 -33.42 16.02 -5.50
N GLN A 47 -32.55 15.13 -5.10
CA GLN A 47 -32.79 13.70 -5.11
C GLN A 47 -33.43 13.26 -3.80
N SER A 48 -34.25 12.22 -3.83
CA SER A 48 -34.90 11.62 -2.67
C SER A 48 -34.32 10.27 -2.26
N THR A 49 -33.28 9.81 -2.97
CA THR A 49 -32.70 8.49 -2.77
C THR A 49 -31.18 8.58 -2.79
N LEU A 50 -30.54 8.05 -1.76
CA LEU A 50 -29.09 7.88 -1.68
C LEU A 50 -28.66 6.68 -2.52
N SER A 51 -27.64 6.86 -3.38
CA SER A 51 -27.23 5.82 -4.32
C SER A 51 -26.68 4.59 -3.60
N GLY A 52 -27.00 3.39 -4.10
CA GLY A 52 -26.45 2.14 -3.56
C GLY A 52 -24.92 2.05 -3.67
N SER A 53 -24.32 2.78 -4.61
CA SER A 53 -22.85 2.88 -4.74
C SER A 53 -22.21 3.67 -3.60
N ASP A 54 -22.83 4.77 -3.16
CA ASP A 54 -22.34 5.57 -2.04
C ASP A 54 -22.53 4.84 -0.72
N VAL A 55 -23.66 4.16 -0.56
CA VAL A 55 -23.92 3.30 0.61
C VAL A 55 -22.94 2.13 0.66
N PHE A 56 -22.62 1.53 -0.50
CA PHE A 56 -21.60 0.49 -0.58
C PHE A 56 -20.22 1.01 -0.17
N ARG A 57 -19.84 2.21 -0.61
CA ARG A 57 -18.57 2.85 -0.22
C ARG A 57 -18.51 3.13 1.28
N LEU A 58 -19.60 3.59 1.90
CA LEU A 58 -19.70 3.75 3.35
C LEU A 58 -19.48 2.43 4.09
N TYR A 59 -20.08 1.36 3.60
CA TYR A 59 -19.95 0.03 4.19
C TYR A 59 -18.56 -0.59 3.96
N ASP A 60 -18.08 -0.61 2.72
CA ASP A 60 -16.86 -1.32 2.32
C ASP A 60 -15.57 -0.60 2.74
N THR A 61 -15.54 0.73 2.58
CA THR A 61 -14.34 1.54 2.86
C THR A 61 -14.26 2.02 4.30
N TYR A 62 -15.40 2.40 4.86
CA TYR A 62 -15.46 3.00 6.20
C TYR A 62 -16.07 2.06 7.24
N GLY A 63 -16.52 0.86 6.87
CA GLY A 63 -17.13 -0.09 7.80
C GLY A 63 -18.47 0.35 8.40
N PHE A 64 -19.11 1.41 7.85
CA PHE A 64 -20.31 2.01 8.43
C PHE A 64 -21.54 1.15 8.15
N PRO A 65 -22.31 0.73 9.18
CA PRO A 65 -23.40 -0.22 9.02
C PRO A 65 -24.55 0.30 8.13
N LEU A 66 -25.05 -0.58 7.24
CA LEU A 66 -26.19 -0.26 6.36
C LEU A 66 -27.43 0.17 7.14
N ASP A 67 -27.75 -0.52 8.24
CA ASP A 67 -28.93 -0.23 9.03
C ASP A 67 -28.88 1.17 9.65
N LEU A 68 -27.71 1.57 10.14
CA LEU A 68 -27.49 2.92 10.67
C LEU A 68 -27.56 3.98 9.55
N THR A 69 -27.03 3.67 8.35
CA THR A 69 -27.18 4.53 7.17
C THR A 69 -28.64 4.76 6.83
N LYS A 70 -29.46 3.71 6.87
CA LYS A 70 -30.91 3.78 6.59
C LYS A 70 -31.65 4.62 7.63
N GLU A 71 -31.36 4.41 8.90
CA GLU A 71 -31.98 5.13 10.01
C GLU A 71 -31.74 6.64 9.86
N ILE A 72 -30.49 7.06 9.71
CA ILE A 72 -30.10 8.47 9.59
C ILE A 72 -30.63 9.11 8.28
N ALA A 73 -30.61 8.37 7.15
CA ALA A 73 -31.19 8.85 5.91
C ALA A 73 -32.70 9.07 6.01
N SER A 74 -33.42 8.17 6.72
CA SER A 74 -34.85 8.26 6.93
C SER A 74 -35.26 9.50 7.75
N GLU A 75 -34.43 9.93 8.71
CA GLU A 75 -34.68 11.17 9.49
C GLU A 75 -34.73 12.42 8.60
N ARG A 76 -34.07 12.37 7.44
CA ARG A 76 -34.06 13.44 6.42
C ARG A 76 -35.01 13.18 5.25
N ASN A 77 -35.90 12.19 5.36
CA ASN A 77 -36.79 11.72 4.30
C ASN A 77 -36.07 11.30 3.01
N ILE A 78 -34.88 10.76 3.13
CA ILE A 78 -34.10 10.19 2.02
C ILE A 78 -34.15 8.66 2.12
N GLN A 79 -34.48 8.01 1.01
CA GLN A 79 -34.47 6.56 0.89
C GLN A 79 -33.06 6.07 0.52
N VAL A 80 -32.78 4.80 0.75
CA VAL A 80 -31.54 4.14 0.37
C VAL A 80 -31.82 3.13 -0.74
N ASP A 81 -31.02 3.13 -1.81
CA ASP A 81 -31.09 2.12 -2.87
C ASP A 81 -30.41 0.81 -2.43
N GLU A 82 -31.18 0.01 -1.67
CA GLU A 82 -30.69 -1.28 -1.17
C GLU A 82 -30.45 -2.31 -2.28
N ALA A 83 -31.17 -2.22 -3.41
CA ALA A 83 -31.02 -3.16 -4.49
C ALA A 83 -29.64 -3.00 -5.15
N ALA A 84 -29.26 -1.77 -5.49
CA ALA A 84 -27.94 -1.45 -6.02
C ALA A 84 -26.81 -1.71 -5.01
N PHE A 85 -27.03 -1.50 -3.72
CA PHE A 85 -26.07 -1.87 -2.67
C PHE A 85 -25.81 -3.39 -2.66
N ARG A 86 -26.88 -4.22 -2.66
CA ARG A 86 -26.75 -5.69 -2.66
C ARG A 86 -26.08 -6.21 -3.92
N GLU A 87 -26.35 -5.61 -5.05
CA GLU A 87 -25.67 -5.94 -6.31
C GLU A 87 -24.15 -5.68 -6.21
N LYS A 88 -23.74 -4.52 -5.67
CA LYS A 88 -22.33 -4.19 -5.43
C LYS A 88 -21.65 -5.15 -4.45
N MET A 89 -22.34 -5.53 -3.38
CA MET A 89 -21.85 -6.53 -2.42
C MET A 89 -21.59 -7.88 -3.09
N GLU A 90 -22.50 -8.34 -3.96
CA GLU A 90 -22.31 -9.62 -4.65
C GLU A 90 -21.19 -9.53 -5.69
N GLN A 91 -21.06 -8.43 -6.42
CA GLN A 91 -19.94 -8.18 -7.35
C GLN A 91 -18.59 -8.23 -6.60
N GLN A 92 -18.47 -7.58 -5.44
CA GLN A 92 -17.27 -7.63 -4.62
C GLN A 92 -16.98 -9.05 -4.11
N ARG A 93 -18.01 -9.79 -3.71
CA ARG A 93 -17.88 -11.17 -3.24
C ARG A 93 -17.37 -12.10 -4.35
N ILE A 94 -17.86 -11.92 -5.58
CA ILE A 94 -17.38 -12.64 -6.76
C ILE A 94 -15.92 -12.28 -7.03
N GLN A 95 -15.57 -10.99 -7.12
CA GLN A 95 -14.20 -10.52 -7.33
C GLN A 95 -13.23 -11.00 -6.24
N SER A 96 -13.69 -11.03 -4.98
CA SER A 96 -12.87 -11.55 -3.87
C SER A 96 -12.64 -13.05 -3.96
N ARG A 97 -13.62 -13.81 -4.48
CA ARG A 97 -13.47 -15.23 -4.79
C ARG A 97 -12.52 -15.44 -5.96
N GLU A 98 -12.66 -14.69 -7.06
CA GLU A 98 -11.78 -14.75 -8.22
C GLU A 98 -10.33 -14.38 -7.88
N ARG A 99 -10.10 -13.36 -7.05
CA ARG A 99 -8.76 -13.01 -6.54
C ARG A 99 -8.15 -14.08 -5.64
N ARG A 100 -8.97 -14.79 -4.85
CA ARG A 100 -8.53 -15.95 -4.08
C ARG A 100 -8.30 -17.17 -4.97
N ALA A 101 -9.07 -17.30 -6.04
CA ALA A 101 -8.95 -18.36 -7.05
C ALA A 101 -7.80 -18.12 -8.06
N GLY A 102 -7.08 -17.01 -8.00
CA GLY A 102 -5.94 -16.70 -8.86
C GLY A 102 -4.75 -17.68 -8.78
N GLY A 103 -4.88 -18.78 -8.01
CA GLY A 103 -4.04 -19.96 -8.01
C GLY A 103 -4.83 -21.26 -8.18
N ALA A 104 -6.18 -21.22 -8.23
CA ALA A 104 -7.02 -22.42 -8.26
C ALA A 104 -8.23 -22.27 -9.18
N ALA A 105 -7.99 -21.89 -10.45
CA ALA A 105 -9.04 -21.91 -11.48
C ALA A 105 -9.60 -23.32 -11.79
N TRP A 106 -9.17 -24.34 -11.02
CA TRP A 106 -9.54 -25.74 -11.19
C TRP A 106 -10.33 -26.33 -10.01
N ASP A 107 -10.68 -25.53 -9.00
CA ASP A 107 -11.34 -25.99 -7.77
C ASP A 107 -12.88 -25.92 -7.79
N ASP A 108 -13.49 -25.85 -8.94
CA ASP A 108 -14.89 -26.28 -9.04
C ASP A 108 -14.89 -27.79 -9.17
N ALA A 109 -15.37 -28.45 -8.12
CA ALA A 109 -15.53 -29.88 -7.92
C ALA A 109 -15.94 -30.64 -9.23
N VAL A 110 -15.01 -30.73 -10.16
CA VAL A 110 -15.12 -31.62 -11.29
C VAL A 110 -15.07 -33.02 -10.71
N LYS A 111 -16.21 -33.70 -10.64
CA LYS A 111 -16.25 -35.12 -10.28
C LYS A 111 -15.57 -35.90 -11.40
N LEU A 112 -14.27 -36.11 -11.28
CA LEU A 112 -13.53 -37.03 -12.11
C LEU A 112 -13.95 -38.46 -11.79
N ASP A 113 -13.98 -39.33 -12.79
CA ASP A 113 -14.22 -40.77 -12.58
C ASP A 113 -12.92 -41.41 -12.03
N LEU A 114 -12.83 -41.50 -10.73
CA LEU A 114 -11.71 -42.10 -10.00
C LEU A 114 -11.95 -43.60 -9.68
N SER A 115 -12.89 -44.26 -10.36
CA SER A 115 -13.19 -45.67 -10.17
C SER A 115 -11.93 -46.54 -10.35
N GLY A 116 -11.56 -47.28 -9.31
CA GLY A 116 -10.39 -48.16 -9.32
C GLY A 116 -9.03 -47.45 -9.15
N VAL A 117 -9.02 -46.16 -8.82
CA VAL A 117 -7.79 -45.41 -8.50
C VAL A 117 -7.55 -45.48 -6.98
N ALA A 118 -6.36 -45.93 -6.57
CA ALA A 118 -5.93 -45.94 -5.18
C ALA A 118 -5.26 -44.58 -4.81
N ALA A 119 -5.13 -44.32 -3.51
CA ALA A 119 -4.35 -43.19 -2.99
C ALA A 119 -2.90 -43.26 -3.50
N THR A 120 -2.37 -42.07 -3.86
CA THR A 120 -1.00 -41.92 -4.35
C THR A 120 -0.02 -42.01 -3.18
N ASP A 121 1.06 -42.80 -3.31
CA ASP A 121 2.16 -42.82 -2.33
C ASP A 121 3.05 -41.58 -2.50
N PHE A 122 3.04 -40.69 -1.50
CA PHE A 122 3.84 -39.44 -1.54
C PHE A 122 5.26 -39.70 -1.02
N ARG A 123 6.24 -39.67 -1.93
CA ARG A 123 7.67 -39.88 -1.66
C ARG A 123 8.44 -38.57 -1.45
N GLY A 124 7.80 -37.42 -1.63
CA GLY A 124 8.46 -36.10 -1.70
C GLY A 124 9.02 -35.56 -0.38
N TYR A 125 8.84 -36.28 0.75
CA TYR A 125 9.57 -35.97 1.99
C TYR A 125 11.03 -36.40 1.91
N GLU A 126 11.29 -37.52 1.20
CA GLU A 126 12.59 -38.20 1.18
C GLU A 126 13.36 -37.90 -0.09
N VAL A 127 12.68 -37.81 -1.25
CA VAL A 127 13.32 -37.69 -2.56
C VAL A 127 12.70 -36.60 -3.40
N LEU A 128 13.51 -36.04 -4.31
CA LEU A 128 13.06 -35.08 -5.34
C LEU A 128 12.84 -35.75 -6.70
N GLN A 129 13.19 -37.04 -6.81
CA GLN A 129 13.09 -37.81 -8.04
C GLN A 129 12.64 -39.23 -7.70
N CYS A 130 11.67 -39.75 -8.45
CA CYS A 130 11.28 -41.17 -8.38
C CYS A 130 10.63 -41.60 -9.70
N ARG A 131 10.45 -42.91 -9.88
CA ARG A 131 9.63 -43.45 -10.97
C ARG A 131 8.22 -43.67 -10.46
N GLY A 132 7.22 -43.28 -11.25
CA GLY A 132 5.81 -43.50 -10.97
C GLY A 132 5.10 -44.15 -12.16
N LYS A 133 4.05 -44.91 -11.91
CA LYS A 133 3.21 -45.50 -12.94
C LYS A 133 1.93 -44.65 -13.08
N ILE A 134 1.60 -44.26 -14.32
CA ILE A 134 0.36 -43.54 -14.63
C ILE A 134 -0.82 -44.52 -14.47
N VAL A 135 -1.75 -44.23 -13.57
CA VAL A 135 -2.93 -45.07 -13.29
C VAL A 135 -4.22 -44.50 -13.90
N ALA A 136 -4.26 -43.22 -14.16
CA ALA A 136 -5.37 -42.58 -14.88
C ALA A 136 -4.90 -41.27 -15.54
N ILE A 137 -5.54 -40.91 -16.65
CA ILE A 137 -5.32 -39.64 -17.33
C ILE A 137 -6.69 -39.00 -17.59
N PHE A 138 -6.76 -37.67 -17.48
CA PHE A 138 -7.95 -36.89 -17.76
C PHE A 138 -7.62 -35.72 -18.70
N HIS A 139 -8.46 -35.57 -19.75
CA HIS A 139 -8.47 -34.38 -20.59
C HIS A 139 -9.78 -33.61 -20.30
N GLY A 140 -9.66 -32.46 -19.66
CA GLY A 140 -10.80 -31.77 -19.04
C GLY A 140 -11.49 -32.65 -17.99
N LYS A 141 -12.74 -33.06 -18.25
CA LYS A 141 -13.52 -33.92 -17.33
C LYS A 141 -13.52 -35.39 -17.72
N ASN A 142 -13.01 -35.72 -18.91
CA ASN A 142 -13.09 -37.03 -19.48
C ASN A 142 -11.84 -37.84 -19.13
N ARG A 143 -12.06 -39.07 -18.66
CA ARG A 143 -10.99 -40.04 -18.52
C ARG A 143 -10.60 -40.53 -19.91
N VAL A 144 -9.32 -40.48 -20.23
CA VAL A 144 -8.76 -40.85 -21.54
C VAL A 144 -7.61 -41.85 -21.36
N GLU A 145 -7.24 -42.55 -22.42
CA GLU A 145 -6.13 -43.49 -22.40
C GLU A 145 -4.77 -42.81 -22.67
N GLU A 146 -4.81 -41.66 -23.37
CA GLU A 146 -3.59 -40.90 -23.70
C GLU A 146 -3.85 -39.41 -23.81
N ILE A 147 -2.76 -38.61 -23.69
CA ILE A 147 -2.66 -37.21 -24.08
C ILE A 147 -1.37 -37.02 -24.89
N ALA A 148 -1.47 -36.27 -26.01
CA ALA A 148 -0.40 -36.11 -27.00
C ALA A 148 0.31 -34.73 -26.86
N ALA A 149 1.42 -34.60 -27.60
CA ALA A 149 2.19 -33.35 -27.66
C ALA A 149 1.30 -32.14 -28.02
N GLY A 150 1.47 -31.06 -27.26
CA GLY A 150 0.70 -29.82 -27.36
C GLY A 150 -0.63 -29.85 -26.57
N GLU A 151 -0.97 -30.94 -25.92
CA GLU A 151 -2.16 -31.05 -25.08
C GLU A 151 -1.84 -30.90 -23.60
N GLU A 152 -2.82 -30.36 -22.86
CA GLU A 152 -2.81 -30.28 -21.38
C GLU A 152 -3.77 -31.31 -20.81
N GLY A 153 -3.41 -31.88 -19.65
CA GLY A 153 -4.26 -32.84 -18.98
C GLY A 153 -3.90 -33.03 -17.50
N ILE A 154 -4.56 -34.00 -16.89
CA ILE A 154 -4.29 -34.40 -15.51
C ILE A 154 -3.82 -35.85 -15.52
N ALA A 155 -2.61 -36.11 -15.04
CA ALA A 155 -2.10 -37.43 -14.79
C ALA A 155 -2.20 -37.80 -13.30
N VAL A 156 -2.71 -38.99 -13.02
CA VAL A 156 -2.73 -39.59 -11.68
C VAL A 156 -1.74 -40.75 -11.65
N LEU A 157 -0.89 -40.78 -10.61
CA LEU A 157 0.18 -41.75 -10.46
C LEU A 157 0.01 -42.60 -9.19
N ASP A 158 0.59 -43.78 -9.20
CA ASP A 158 0.66 -44.63 -8.02
C ASP A 158 1.57 -44.09 -6.92
N GLN A 159 2.65 -43.39 -7.29
CA GLN A 159 3.54 -42.66 -6.39
C GLN A 159 4.09 -41.40 -7.01
N THR A 160 4.50 -40.41 -6.16
CA THR A 160 4.96 -39.11 -6.62
C THR A 160 5.92 -38.46 -5.64
N PRO A 161 6.96 -37.71 -6.14
CA PRO A 161 7.80 -36.84 -5.32
C PRO A 161 7.21 -35.42 -5.20
N PHE A 162 6.19 -35.08 -6.01
CA PHE A 162 5.60 -33.73 -6.08
C PHE A 162 4.69 -33.46 -4.89
N TYR A 163 4.93 -32.38 -4.18
CA TYR A 163 4.05 -31.90 -3.12
C TYR A 163 2.79 -31.27 -3.72
N ALA A 164 1.64 -31.71 -3.30
CA ALA A 164 0.37 -31.10 -3.66
C ALA A 164 0.06 -29.91 -2.75
N GLU A 165 -0.45 -28.82 -3.30
CA GLU A 165 -0.84 -27.63 -2.55
C GLU A 165 -1.69 -27.98 -1.33
N SER A 166 -1.22 -27.61 -0.15
CA SER A 166 -1.89 -27.93 1.10
C SER A 166 -1.32 -27.11 2.26
N GLY A 167 -2.17 -26.74 3.24
CA GLY A 167 -1.73 -26.12 4.49
C GLY A 167 -1.04 -24.78 4.32
N GLY A 168 -1.33 -24.06 3.23
CA GLY A 168 -0.69 -22.79 2.90
C GLY A 168 0.62 -22.90 2.12
N GLN A 169 1.19 -24.11 1.98
CA GLN A 169 2.34 -24.35 1.10
C GLN A 169 1.83 -24.60 -0.33
N ILE A 170 2.40 -23.88 -1.29
CA ILE A 170 2.12 -24.06 -2.72
C ILE A 170 2.60 -25.43 -3.23
N SER A 171 2.09 -25.84 -4.39
CA SER A 171 2.51 -27.08 -5.03
C SER A 171 3.92 -26.97 -5.62
N ASP A 172 4.52 -28.13 -5.85
CA ASP A 172 5.69 -28.22 -6.69
C ASP A 172 5.34 -28.16 -8.18
N PHE A 173 6.35 -27.91 -8.97
CA PHE A 173 6.38 -28.12 -10.41
C PHE A 173 7.67 -28.86 -10.82
N GLY A 174 7.76 -29.31 -12.06
CA GLY A 174 8.93 -30.00 -12.56
C GLY A 174 8.65 -30.76 -13.86
N ILE A 175 9.32 -31.90 -14.02
CA ILE A 175 9.35 -32.65 -15.27
C ILE A 175 8.85 -34.10 -15.04
N MET A 176 8.11 -34.60 -16.03
CA MET A 176 7.71 -35.98 -16.17
C MET A 176 8.29 -36.49 -17.51
N HIS A 177 9.13 -37.51 -17.46
CA HIS A 177 9.86 -38.02 -18.61
C HIS A 177 9.67 -39.54 -18.77
N SER A 178 9.55 -40.02 -20.01
CA SER A 178 9.64 -41.43 -20.40
C SER A 178 10.38 -41.57 -21.74
N ASP A 179 10.69 -42.80 -22.16
CA ASP A 179 11.40 -43.06 -23.43
C ASP A 179 10.68 -42.53 -24.68
N GLY A 180 9.41 -42.14 -24.57
CA GLY A 180 8.60 -41.65 -25.66
C GLY A 180 7.85 -40.34 -25.39
N CYS A 181 8.12 -39.67 -24.26
CA CYS A 181 7.39 -38.46 -23.91
C CYS A 181 8.13 -37.58 -22.94
N ASP A 182 8.12 -36.29 -23.23
CA ASP A 182 8.50 -35.21 -22.31
C ASP A 182 7.29 -34.36 -21.97
N ALA A 183 7.03 -34.17 -20.68
CA ALA A 183 5.93 -33.35 -20.19
C ALA A 183 6.38 -32.50 -18.98
N SER A 184 5.89 -31.28 -18.91
CA SER A 184 6.04 -30.43 -17.72
C SER A 184 4.87 -30.63 -16.74
N VAL A 185 5.19 -30.79 -15.46
CA VAL A 185 4.24 -30.73 -14.36
C VAL A 185 4.15 -29.30 -13.87
N GLN A 186 3.03 -28.64 -14.10
CA GLN A 186 2.86 -27.21 -13.81
C GLN A 186 2.29 -26.95 -12.41
N TYR A 187 1.44 -27.85 -11.93
CA TYR A 187 0.73 -27.72 -10.66
C TYR A 187 0.30 -29.12 -10.17
N VAL A 188 0.25 -29.29 -8.85
CA VAL A 188 -0.23 -30.54 -8.24
C VAL A 188 -1.24 -30.22 -7.15
N SER A 189 -2.41 -30.83 -7.24
CA SER A 189 -3.45 -30.81 -6.20
C SER A 189 -3.71 -32.21 -5.69
N LYS A 190 -4.47 -32.33 -4.61
CA LYS A 190 -4.91 -33.63 -4.07
C LYS A 190 -6.31 -33.55 -3.53
N ASP A 191 -7.02 -34.68 -3.57
CA ASP A 191 -8.32 -34.81 -2.93
C ASP A 191 -8.21 -35.25 -1.46
N LYS A 192 -9.39 -35.39 -0.83
CA LYS A 192 -9.51 -35.86 0.58
C LYS A 192 -9.08 -37.32 0.77
N ASP A 193 -9.10 -38.13 -0.29
CA ASP A 193 -8.79 -39.55 -0.27
C ASP A 193 -7.30 -39.81 -0.54
N GLY A 194 -6.52 -38.73 -0.79
CA GLY A 194 -5.07 -38.79 -0.98
C GLY A 194 -4.64 -39.11 -2.41
N ILE A 195 -5.50 -38.90 -3.39
CA ILE A 195 -5.17 -39.04 -4.80
C ILE A 195 -4.56 -37.72 -5.27
N PHE A 196 -3.37 -37.75 -5.89
CA PHE A 196 -2.65 -36.59 -6.40
C PHE A 196 -2.93 -36.39 -7.89
N PHE A 197 -3.32 -35.17 -8.25
CA PHE A 197 -3.63 -34.73 -9.60
C PHE A 197 -2.49 -33.87 -10.12
N HIS A 198 -1.70 -34.41 -11.07
CA HIS A 198 -0.60 -33.70 -11.70
C HIS A 198 -1.13 -33.02 -12.97
N HIS A 199 -1.21 -31.70 -12.95
CA HIS A 199 -1.56 -30.91 -14.13
C HIS A 199 -0.33 -30.83 -15.04
N VAL A 200 -0.41 -31.48 -16.18
CA VAL A 200 0.70 -31.67 -17.11
C VAL A 200 0.43 -31.02 -18.45
N SER A 201 1.50 -30.53 -19.09
CA SER A 201 1.50 -30.14 -20.50
C SER A 201 2.52 -31.02 -21.21
N VAL A 202 2.08 -31.74 -22.23
CA VAL A 202 2.94 -32.63 -23.03
C VAL A 202 3.68 -31.81 -24.07
N GLU A 203 5.04 -31.82 -23.99
CA GLU A 203 5.89 -31.06 -24.90
C GLU A 203 6.28 -31.88 -26.15
N ASP A 204 6.58 -33.15 -25.95
CA ASP A 204 6.93 -34.07 -27.04
C ASP A 204 6.38 -35.47 -26.74
N GLY A 205 5.99 -36.20 -27.80
CA GLY A 205 5.45 -37.55 -27.71
C GLY A 205 4.03 -37.64 -27.15
N SER A 206 3.73 -38.67 -26.36
CA SER A 206 2.43 -38.85 -25.70
C SER A 206 2.58 -39.65 -24.39
N LEU A 207 1.71 -39.33 -23.43
CA LEU A 207 1.57 -40.06 -22.17
C LEU A 207 0.38 -41.03 -22.24
N HIS A 208 0.59 -42.28 -21.83
CA HIS A 208 -0.46 -43.31 -21.81
C HIS A 208 -0.71 -43.86 -20.40
N VAL A 209 -1.92 -44.28 -20.16
CA VAL A 209 -2.26 -45.03 -18.97
C VAL A 209 -1.41 -46.31 -18.92
N GLY A 210 -0.73 -46.55 -17.82
CA GLY A 210 0.17 -47.68 -17.61
C GLY A 210 1.64 -47.39 -17.84
N ASP A 211 2.00 -46.25 -18.42
CA ASP A 211 3.40 -45.83 -18.59
C ASP A 211 4.12 -45.66 -17.25
N CYS A 212 5.38 -46.08 -17.23
CA CYS A 212 6.31 -45.79 -16.14
C CYS A 212 7.13 -44.57 -16.49
N VAL A 213 6.94 -43.50 -15.75
CA VAL A 213 7.56 -42.20 -15.99
C VAL A 213 8.55 -41.86 -14.90
N GLU A 214 9.59 -41.15 -15.23
CA GLU A 214 10.54 -40.53 -14.31
C GLU A 214 10.02 -39.15 -13.94
N LEU A 215 9.88 -38.89 -12.64
CA LEU A 215 9.34 -37.67 -12.06
C LEU A 215 10.47 -36.90 -11.38
N THR A 216 10.69 -35.67 -11.76
CA THR A 216 11.74 -34.81 -11.21
C THR A 216 11.16 -33.47 -10.81
N VAL A 217 11.20 -33.21 -9.50
CA VAL A 217 10.78 -31.91 -8.90
C VAL A 217 11.87 -30.86 -9.17
N ASP A 218 11.47 -29.62 -9.48
CA ASP A 218 12.41 -28.51 -9.50
C ASP A 218 13.02 -28.30 -8.10
N ALA A 219 14.32 -28.58 -8.00
CA ALA A 219 15.03 -28.58 -6.73
C ALA A 219 15.18 -27.19 -6.13
N ASP A 220 15.36 -26.18 -6.98
CA ASP A 220 15.53 -24.79 -6.52
C ASP A 220 14.22 -24.24 -5.94
N HIS A 221 13.12 -24.45 -6.66
CA HIS A 221 11.78 -24.12 -6.18
C HIS A 221 11.46 -24.82 -4.83
N ARG A 222 11.59 -26.15 -4.77
CA ARG A 222 11.32 -26.92 -3.56
C ARG A 222 12.17 -26.45 -2.37
N ASN A 223 13.44 -26.16 -2.59
CA ASN A 223 14.34 -25.74 -1.51
C ASN A 223 14.00 -24.32 -1.03
N ASP A 224 13.61 -23.39 -1.91
CA ASP A 224 13.15 -22.08 -1.50
C ASP A 224 11.83 -22.16 -0.70
N VAL A 225 10.88 -23.00 -1.13
CA VAL A 225 9.64 -23.29 -0.37
C VAL A 225 9.94 -23.92 0.99
N ARG A 226 10.85 -24.91 1.07
CA ARG A 226 11.28 -25.53 2.34
C ARG A 226 11.85 -24.53 3.33
N ARG A 227 12.69 -23.57 2.84
CA ARG A 227 13.25 -22.48 3.67
C ARG A 227 12.15 -21.62 4.25
N ASN A 228 11.25 -21.14 3.40
CA ASN A 228 10.13 -20.30 3.82
C ASN A 228 9.17 -21.02 4.76
N HIS A 229 8.90 -22.31 4.52
CA HIS A 229 8.03 -23.09 5.40
C HIS A 229 8.65 -23.31 6.78
N SER A 230 9.92 -23.67 6.82
CA SER A 230 10.61 -23.87 8.10
C SER A 230 10.75 -22.55 8.87
N ALA A 231 11.01 -21.45 8.16
CA ALA A 231 11.04 -20.11 8.75
C ALA A 231 9.67 -19.69 9.32
N THR A 232 8.56 -20.16 8.73
CA THR A 232 7.20 -19.89 9.23
C THR A 232 7.02 -20.45 10.64
N HIS A 233 7.52 -21.66 10.92
CA HIS A 233 7.48 -22.26 12.26
C HIS A 233 8.34 -21.49 13.28
N LEU A 234 9.54 -21.09 12.89
CA LEU A 234 10.39 -20.25 13.73
C LEU A 234 9.74 -18.89 14.02
N LEU A 235 9.09 -18.31 13.01
CA LEU A 235 8.36 -17.05 13.12
C LEU A 235 7.18 -17.15 14.08
N ASN A 236 6.37 -18.21 13.97
CA ASN A 236 5.26 -18.47 14.89
C ASN A 236 5.73 -18.54 16.34
N ARG A 237 6.82 -19.28 16.60
CA ARG A 237 7.41 -19.39 17.94
C ARG A 237 7.92 -18.04 18.44
N ALA A 238 8.64 -17.29 17.63
CA ALA A 238 9.18 -15.98 17.99
C ALA A 238 8.07 -14.95 18.28
N LEU A 239 6.99 -14.94 17.48
CA LEU A 239 5.82 -14.10 17.74
C LEU A 239 5.16 -14.41 19.07
N ARG A 240 5.01 -15.68 19.42
CA ARG A 240 4.46 -16.09 20.73
C ARG A 240 5.38 -15.69 21.89
N GLU A 241 6.69 -15.74 21.69
CA GLU A 241 7.66 -15.32 22.69
C GLU A 241 7.63 -13.79 22.95
N VAL A 242 7.51 -12.98 21.89
CA VAL A 242 7.53 -11.52 21.99
C VAL A 242 6.17 -10.93 22.38
N LEU A 243 5.07 -11.49 21.83
CA LEU A 243 3.73 -10.92 22.00
C LEU A 243 2.89 -11.68 23.04
N GLY A 244 3.21 -12.95 23.29
CA GLY A 244 2.51 -13.81 24.24
C GLY A 244 1.76 -14.98 23.61
N GLU A 245 1.29 -15.89 24.47
CA GLU A 245 0.66 -17.16 24.10
C GLU A 245 -0.69 -17.02 23.36
N HIS A 246 -1.27 -15.81 23.30
CA HIS A 246 -2.50 -15.54 22.55
C HIS A 246 -2.30 -15.49 21.03
N VAL A 247 -1.06 -15.51 20.58
CA VAL A 247 -0.75 -15.57 19.15
C VAL A 247 -1.05 -16.95 18.62
N HIS A 248 -2.02 -17.03 17.71
CA HIS A 248 -2.39 -18.23 16.97
C HIS A 248 -2.40 -17.94 15.49
N GLN A 249 -2.05 -18.94 14.68
CA GLN A 249 -2.13 -18.82 13.23
C GLN A 249 -3.58 -18.65 12.77
N ALA A 250 -3.87 -17.58 12.04
CA ALA A 250 -5.15 -17.35 11.36
C ALA A 250 -5.10 -17.73 9.87
N GLY A 251 -3.92 -17.70 9.27
CA GLY A 251 -3.68 -18.07 7.88
C GLY A 251 -2.19 -18.16 7.58
N SER A 252 -1.84 -18.82 6.48
CA SER A 252 -0.46 -18.94 6.01
C SER A 252 -0.40 -19.03 4.49
N TYR A 253 0.67 -18.52 3.92
CA TYR A 253 1.09 -18.74 2.53
C TYR A 253 2.60 -18.95 2.51
N VAL A 254 3.02 -20.00 1.84
CA VAL A 254 4.44 -20.36 1.72
C VAL A 254 4.75 -20.63 0.26
N GLY A 255 5.43 -19.69 -0.36
CA GLY A 255 5.95 -19.77 -1.75
C GLY A 255 7.47 -19.76 -1.78
N PRO A 256 8.10 -19.80 -2.98
CA PRO A 256 9.55 -19.73 -3.14
C PRO A 256 10.08 -18.31 -2.93
N ASP A 257 9.27 -17.30 -3.23
CA ASP A 257 9.60 -15.88 -3.19
C ASP A 257 9.45 -15.28 -1.79
N ARG A 258 8.44 -15.74 -1.03
CA ARG A 258 8.12 -15.23 0.31
C ARG A 258 7.27 -16.20 1.12
N LEU A 259 7.22 -15.92 2.39
CA LEU A 259 6.19 -16.44 3.31
C LEU A 259 5.26 -15.31 3.76
N ARG A 260 4.03 -15.68 4.07
CA ARG A 260 3.03 -14.82 4.71
C ARG A 260 2.42 -15.56 5.88
N PHE A 261 2.40 -14.90 7.02
CA PHE A 261 1.86 -15.44 8.26
C PHE A 261 0.81 -14.50 8.84
N ASP A 262 -0.45 -14.93 8.87
CA ASP A 262 -1.56 -14.22 9.46
C ASP A 262 -1.77 -14.77 10.88
N PHE A 263 -1.80 -13.91 11.89
CA PHE A 263 -1.84 -14.30 13.29
C PHE A 263 -2.77 -13.41 14.10
N THR A 264 -3.30 -13.96 15.19
CA THR A 264 -4.16 -13.23 16.11
C THR A 264 -3.34 -12.27 16.97
N HIS A 265 -3.60 -10.97 16.82
CA HIS A 265 -3.08 -9.93 17.70
C HIS A 265 -3.91 -8.65 17.55
N TYR A 266 -4.12 -7.95 18.65
CA TYR A 266 -5.11 -6.86 18.75
C TYR A 266 -4.56 -5.48 18.38
N GLU A 267 -3.24 -5.30 18.24
CA GLU A 267 -2.62 -4.01 17.94
C GLU A 267 -1.49 -4.12 16.92
N ALA A 268 -1.06 -2.99 16.36
CA ALA A 268 0.11 -2.94 15.49
C ALA A 268 1.37 -3.21 16.30
N MET A 269 2.28 -4.00 15.76
CA MET A 269 3.58 -4.22 16.39
C MET A 269 4.44 -2.96 16.32
N THR A 270 5.20 -2.73 17.39
CA THR A 270 6.23 -1.68 17.35
C THR A 270 7.43 -2.15 16.52
N GLN A 271 8.23 -1.18 16.06
CA GLN A 271 9.46 -1.49 15.32
C GLN A 271 10.44 -2.34 16.14
N GLU A 272 10.48 -2.12 17.46
CA GLU A 272 11.31 -2.89 18.40
C GLU A 272 10.82 -4.34 18.49
N GLN A 273 9.49 -4.56 18.55
CA GLN A 273 8.90 -5.90 18.56
C GLN A 273 9.18 -6.65 17.26
N VAL A 274 9.02 -6.00 16.10
CA VAL A 274 9.33 -6.59 14.79
C VAL A 274 10.81 -6.99 14.72
N LYS A 275 11.73 -6.10 15.14
CA LYS A 275 13.17 -6.41 15.20
C LYS A 275 13.47 -7.56 16.15
N ALA A 276 12.85 -7.58 17.33
CA ALA A 276 13.05 -8.66 18.31
C ALA A 276 12.63 -10.02 17.74
N VAL A 277 11.48 -10.07 17.03
CA VAL A 277 11.02 -11.29 16.34
C VAL A 277 12.03 -11.72 15.28
N GLU A 278 12.49 -10.80 14.41
CA GLU A 278 13.48 -11.08 13.37
C GLU A 278 14.80 -11.60 13.97
N GLU A 279 15.27 -11.01 15.07
CA GLU A 279 16.48 -11.44 15.78
C GLU A 279 16.34 -12.84 16.39
N ILE A 280 15.20 -13.14 17.03
CA ILE A 280 14.94 -14.47 17.61
C ILE A 280 14.95 -15.55 16.53
N VAL A 281 14.26 -15.29 15.38
CA VAL A 281 14.24 -16.23 14.26
C VAL A 281 15.64 -16.45 13.69
N ASN A 282 16.39 -15.37 13.42
CA ASN A 282 17.73 -15.48 12.87
C ASN A 282 18.72 -16.14 13.85
N ARG A 283 18.55 -15.93 15.14
CA ARG A 283 19.31 -16.68 16.16
C ARG A 283 19.05 -18.17 16.07
N ALA A 284 17.77 -18.59 15.99
CA ALA A 284 17.42 -19.99 15.83
C ALA A 284 17.95 -20.62 14.52
N ILE A 285 18.10 -19.80 13.45
CA ILE A 285 18.74 -20.20 12.21
C ILE A 285 20.25 -20.41 12.43
N PHE A 286 20.93 -19.47 13.08
CA PHE A 286 22.39 -19.53 13.35
C PHE A 286 22.75 -20.64 14.34
N ASP A 287 21.87 -20.93 15.32
CA ASP A 287 22.04 -22.02 16.29
C ASP A 287 21.98 -23.41 15.64
N SER A 288 21.53 -23.49 14.37
CA SER A 288 21.62 -24.68 13.53
C SER A 288 20.92 -25.91 14.13
N TYR A 289 19.66 -25.74 14.55
CA TYR A 289 18.87 -26.85 15.11
C TYR A 289 18.56 -27.92 14.05
N PRO A 290 18.67 -29.22 14.40
CA PRO A 290 18.19 -30.28 13.53
C PRO A 290 16.66 -30.21 13.40
N VAL A 291 16.16 -30.46 12.20
CA VAL A 291 14.73 -30.55 11.91
C VAL A 291 14.36 -32.02 11.80
N THR A 292 13.61 -32.51 12.78
CA THR A 292 13.19 -33.91 12.84
C THR A 292 11.68 -34.03 12.62
N THR A 293 11.28 -35.19 12.13
CA THR A 293 9.88 -35.49 11.85
C THR A 293 9.50 -36.83 12.47
N GLU A 294 8.38 -36.83 13.18
CA GLU A 294 7.81 -38.03 13.77
C GLU A 294 6.34 -38.17 13.38
N VAL A 295 5.87 -39.39 13.25
CA VAL A 295 4.46 -39.71 13.00
C VAL A 295 3.90 -40.36 14.26
N LEU A 296 3.02 -39.66 14.95
CA LEU A 296 2.52 -40.03 16.29
C LEU A 296 1.00 -39.97 16.36
N PRO A 297 0.38 -40.72 17.29
CA PRO A 297 -1.01 -40.47 17.68
C PRO A 297 -1.20 -38.99 18.13
N LEU A 298 -2.31 -38.38 17.77
CA LEU A 298 -2.58 -36.97 18.09
C LEU A 298 -2.45 -36.65 19.58
N GLN A 299 -3.00 -37.54 20.44
CA GLN A 299 -2.94 -37.38 21.90
C GLN A 299 -1.50 -37.42 22.43
N GLU A 300 -0.66 -38.26 21.86
CA GLU A 300 0.76 -38.34 22.22
C GLU A 300 1.53 -37.13 21.77
N ALA A 301 1.29 -36.64 20.55
CA ALA A 301 1.88 -35.41 20.01
C ALA A 301 1.54 -34.20 20.91
N MET A 302 0.28 -34.06 21.31
CA MET A 302 -0.17 -32.97 22.20
C MET A 302 0.43 -33.13 23.61
N ALA A 303 0.54 -34.34 24.14
CA ALA A 303 1.18 -34.59 25.43
C ALA A 303 2.69 -34.23 25.43
N GLN A 304 3.35 -34.34 24.29
CA GLN A 304 4.73 -33.90 24.07
C GLN A 304 4.88 -32.39 23.81
N GLY A 305 3.78 -31.63 23.89
CA GLY A 305 3.79 -30.18 23.72
C GLY A 305 3.79 -29.71 22.25
N ALA A 306 3.39 -30.58 21.31
CA ALA A 306 3.22 -30.14 19.92
C ALA A 306 2.05 -29.15 19.80
N VAL A 307 2.26 -28.07 19.05
CA VAL A 307 1.24 -27.06 18.78
C VAL A 307 0.46 -27.45 17.53
N GLY A 308 -0.86 -27.58 17.67
CA GLY A 308 -1.77 -27.79 16.54
C GLY A 308 -2.34 -26.45 16.07
N LEU A 309 -2.36 -26.21 14.75
CA LEU A 309 -2.83 -24.97 14.14
C LEU A 309 -4.32 -25.00 13.79
N PHE A 310 -4.96 -26.20 13.75
CA PHE A 310 -6.35 -26.41 13.29
C PHE A 310 -7.03 -27.44 14.16
N GLU A 311 -7.58 -27.07 15.31
CA GLU A 311 -8.12 -27.93 16.35
C GLU A 311 -9.13 -29.00 15.86
N ASP A 312 -9.88 -28.75 14.78
CA ASP A 312 -10.96 -29.60 14.29
C ASP A 312 -10.63 -30.46 13.05
N LYS A 313 -9.38 -30.47 12.55
CA LYS A 313 -9.05 -31.08 11.24
C LYS A 313 -8.03 -32.20 11.28
N TYR A 314 -7.54 -32.57 12.45
CA TYR A 314 -6.50 -33.59 12.55
C TYR A 314 -7.06 -35.01 12.50
N ARG A 315 -6.35 -35.92 11.84
CA ARG A 315 -6.60 -37.35 11.88
C ARG A 315 -6.06 -37.93 13.20
N ASP A 316 -6.41 -39.18 13.51
CA ASP A 316 -5.93 -39.88 14.72
C ASP A 316 -4.40 -39.95 14.79
N VAL A 317 -3.74 -39.95 13.63
CA VAL A 317 -2.27 -39.97 13.50
C VAL A 317 -1.84 -38.69 12.76
N VAL A 318 -0.85 -38.00 13.32
CA VAL A 318 -0.35 -36.70 12.86
C VAL A 318 1.16 -36.72 12.66
N ARG A 319 1.62 -35.88 11.75
CA ARG A 319 3.04 -35.63 11.52
C ARG A 319 3.48 -34.43 12.36
N VAL A 320 4.45 -34.64 13.24
CA VAL A 320 5.07 -33.63 14.11
C VAL A 320 6.42 -33.23 13.52
N VAL A 321 6.63 -31.93 13.35
CA VAL A 321 7.92 -31.34 12.93
C VAL A 321 8.51 -30.65 14.14
N SER A 322 9.74 -31.02 14.51
CA SER A 322 10.48 -30.43 15.62
C SER A 322 11.77 -29.78 15.10
N MET A 323 12.06 -28.57 15.55
CA MET A 323 13.28 -27.81 15.24
C MET A 323 14.08 -27.65 16.53
N GLY A 324 14.87 -28.66 16.89
CA GLY A 324 15.46 -28.78 18.22
C GLY A 324 14.37 -28.70 19.31
N ASP A 325 14.70 -27.98 20.38
CA ASP A 325 13.75 -27.64 21.45
C ASP A 325 13.02 -26.32 21.23
N PHE A 326 13.31 -25.62 20.12
CA PHE A 326 12.79 -24.28 19.85
C PHE A 326 11.35 -24.29 19.37
N SER A 327 11.00 -25.18 18.41
CA SER A 327 9.64 -25.28 17.87
C SER A 327 9.23 -26.76 17.69
N LYS A 328 7.99 -27.11 18.04
CA LYS A 328 7.38 -28.40 17.80
C LYS A 328 5.93 -28.20 17.37
N GLU A 329 5.62 -28.54 16.11
CA GLU A 329 4.31 -28.23 15.52
C GLU A 329 3.79 -29.38 14.65
N LEU A 330 2.45 -29.49 14.57
CA LEU A 330 1.77 -30.42 13.65
C LEU A 330 1.82 -29.84 12.22
N CYS A 331 2.57 -30.50 11.34
CA CYS A 331 2.74 -29.98 9.98
C CYS A 331 2.94 -31.10 8.94
N GLY A 332 2.16 -31.00 7.83
CA GLY A 332 2.27 -31.90 6.67
C GLY A 332 3.12 -31.34 5.52
N GLY A 333 3.77 -30.20 5.69
CA GLY A 333 4.58 -29.57 4.65
C GLY A 333 5.99 -30.11 4.50
N THR A 334 6.75 -29.57 3.54
CA THR A 334 8.15 -29.91 3.33
C THR A 334 9.05 -28.91 4.06
N HIS A 335 10.12 -29.42 4.67
CA HIS A 335 11.03 -28.63 5.50
C HIS A 335 12.50 -28.85 5.14
N VAL A 336 13.35 -27.94 5.59
CA VAL A 336 14.79 -28.13 5.60
C VAL A 336 15.18 -29.21 6.63
N GLU A 337 16.34 -29.80 6.50
CA GLU A 337 16.85 -30.80 7.45
C GLU A 337 17.53 -30.16 8.68
N ASN A 338 17.92 -28.89 8.54
CA ASN A 338 18.55 -28.11 9.59
C ASN A 338 18.17 -26.63 9.42
N THR A 339 17.95 -25.91 10.53
CA THR A 339 17.53 -24.50 10.47
C THR A 339 18.55 -23.60 9.79
N SER A 340 19.85 -23.93 9.82
CA SER A 340 20.88 -23.19 9.10
C SER A 340 20.68 -23.16 7.57
N GLN A 341 19.98 -24.14 6.99
CA GLN A 341 19.66 -24.17 5.56
C GLN A 341 18.63 -23.08 5.16
N ILE A 342 17.93 -22.48 6.11
CA ILE A 342 17.09 -21.30 5.89
C ILE A 342 17.98 -20.10 5.49
N GLN A 343 19.23 -20.09 5.96
CA GLN A 343 20.28 -19.08 5.75
C GLN A 343 20.01 -17.78 6.51
N MET A 344 18.95 -17.04 6.18
CA MET A 344 18.55 -15.79 6.81
C MET A 344 17.06 -15.57 6.61
N LEU A 345 16.42 -14.89 7.56
CA LEU A 345 15.07 -14.35 7.41
C LEU A 345 15.12 -12.81 7.49
N ARG A 346 14.34 -12.16 6.64
CA ARG A 346 14.07 -10.72 6.69
C ARG A 346 12.56 -10.48 6.67
N ILE A 347 12.06 -9.74 7.66
CA ILE A 347 10.68 -9.28 7.70
C ILE A 347 10.53 -8.08 6.77
N LEU A 348 9.59 -8.15 5.83
CA LEU A 348 9.31 -7.09 4.86
C LEU A 348 8.22 -6.12 5.36
N SER A 349 7.16 -6.66 5.95
CA SER A 349 6.02 -5.86 6.41
C SER A 349 5.26 -6.51 7.55
N GLU A 350 4.60 -5.68 8.34
CA GLU A 350 3.61 -6.06 9.35
C GLU A 350 2.40 -5.13 9.21
N GLN A 351 1.18 -5.69 9.05
CA GLN A 351 -0.04 -4.91 8.82
C GLN A 351 -1.30 -5.59 9.33
N GLY A 352 -2.36 -4.80 9.57
CA GLY A 352 -3.69 -5.33 9.88
C GLY A 352 -4.38 -5.92 8.65
N VAL A 353 -5.08 -7.03 8.82
CA VAL A 353 -5.88 -7.67 7.75
C VAL A 353 -7.37 -7.57 8.06
N SER A 354 -7.71 -7.83 9.29
CA SER A 354 -9.07 -7.74 9.83
C SER A 354 -8.99 -7.45 11.33
N SER A 355 -10.14 -7.24 11.96
CA SER A 355 -10.20 -7.06 13.40
C SER A 355 -9.50 -8.23 14.12
N GLY A 356 -8.55 -7.90 14.99
CA GLY A 356 -7.80 -8.87 15.77
C GLY A 356 -6.86 -9.79 14.98
N VAL A 357 -6.62 -9.54 13.68
CA VAL A 357 -5.70 -10.33 12.84
C VAL A 357 -4.65 -9.45 12.20
N ARG A 358 -3.39 -9.80 12.44
CA ARG A 358 -2.21 -9.16 11.84
C ARG A 358 -1.58 -10.06 10.80
N ARG A 359 -0.94 -9.48 9.81
CA ARG A 359 -0.20 -10.17 8.74
C ARG A 359 1.25 -9.76 8.77
N MET A 360 2.13 -10.74 8.73
CA MET A 360 3.56 -10.54 8.55
C MET A 360 4.00 -11.20 7.25
N GLU A 361 4.74 -10.48 6.43
CA GLU A 361 5.40 -11.01 5.24
C GLU A 361 6.92 -11.02 5.46
N ALA A 362 7.56 -12.10 5.10
CA ALA A 362 8.99 -12.28 5.23
C ALA A 362 9.57 -13.08 4.05
N ILE A 363 10.86 -12.96 3.88
CA ILE A 363 11.65 -13.68 2.87
C ILE A 363 12.81 -14.41 3.53
N THR A 364 13.35 -15.43 2.85
CA THR A 364 14.49 -16.19 3.33
C THR A 364 15.56 -16.39 2.24
N GLY A 365 16.73 -16.81 2.65
CA GLY A 365 17.80 -17.30 1.78
C GLY A 365 18.13 -16.39 0.60
N ARG A 366 17.99 -16.91 -0.61
CA ARG A 366 18.34 -16.18 -1.85
C ARG A 366 17.56 -14.87 -2.02
N ALA A 367 16.33 -14.79 -1.52
CA ALA A 367 15.53 -13.56 -1.62
C ALA A 367 16.13 -12.46 -0.71
N CYS A 368 16.64 -12.80 0.48
CA CYS A 368 17.38 -11.85 1.32
C CYS A 368 18.64 -11.32 0.62
N TYR A 369 19.42 -12.21 0.01
CA TYR A 369 20.60 -11.81 -0.75
C TYR A 369 20.28 -10.86 -1.91
N ARG A 370 19.21 -11.14 -2.67
CA ARG A 370 18.76 -10.23 -3.74
C ARG A 370 18.33 -8.87 -3.22
N LEU A 371 17.67 -8.84 -2.07
CA LEU A 371 17.27 -7.59 -1.42
C LEU A 371 18.49 -6.78 -0.98
N ASP A 372 19.50 -7.42 -0.38
CA ASP A 372 20.75 -6.75 0.03
C ASP A 372 21.49 -6.18 -1.18
N LEU A 373 21.57 -6.92 -2.30
CA LEU A 373 22.16 -6.40 -3.56
C LEU A 373 21.37 -5.19 -4.10
N ALA A 374 20.03 -5.21 -4.00
CA ALA A 374 19.21 -4.08 -4.43
C ALA A 374 19.48 -2.83 -3.58
N TYR A 375 19.59 -2.99 -2.26
CA TYR A 375 19.95 -1.88 -1.36
C TYR A 375 21.37 -1.36 -1.62
N GLU A 376 22.34 -2.25 -1.85
CA GLU A 376 23.70 -1.87 -2.21
C GLU A 376 23.72 -1.05 -3.51
N HIS A 377 22.98 -1.50 -4.53
CA HIS A 377 22.86 -0.78 -5.80
C HIS A 377 22.26 0.61 -5.60
N GLN A 378 21.15 0.70 -4.84
CA GLN A 378 20.49 1.99 -4.54
C GLN A 378 21.44 2.94 -3.79
N LEU A 379 22.16 2.46 -2.78
CA LEU A 379 23.14 3.27 -2.04
C LEU A 379 24.27 3.77 -2.95
N ASN A 380 24.75 2.93 -3.88
CA ASN A 380 25.77 3.32 -4.85
C ASN A 380 25.27 4.40 -5.82
N GLU A 381 24.03 4.27 -6.32
CA GLU A 381 23.40 5.30 -7.16
C GLU A 381 23.23 6.64 -6.41
N GLU A 382 22.77 6.60 -5.16
CA GLU A 382 22.65 7.79 -4.32
C GLU A 382 24.01 8.45 -4.06
N ALA A 383 25.05 7.65 -3.77
CA ALA A 383 26.42 8.11 -3.58
C ALA A 383 26.97 8.81 -4.84
N GLU A 384 26.71 8.24 -6.02
CA GLU A 384 27.11 8.80 -7.30
C GLU A 384 26.42 10.14 -7.57
N LEU A 385 25.10 10.22 -7.37
CA LEU A 385 24.31 11.46 -7.52
C LEU A 385 24.82 12.57 -6.59
N LEU A 386 25.16 12.22 -5.36
CA LEU A 386 25.66 13.16 -4.35
C LEU A 386 27.17 13.45 -4.49
N LYS A 387 27.89 12.71 -5.35
CA LYS A 387 29.36 12.73 -5.48
C LYS A 387 30.04 12.54 -4.14
N ALA A 388 29.57 11.56 -3.37
CA ALA A 388 30.04 11.23 -2.04
C ALA A 388 30.36 9.73 -1.93
N ALA A 389 31.11 9.30 -0.92
CA ALA A 389 31.24 7.90 -0.58
C ALA A 389 29.95 7.41 0.15
N ASN A 390 29.70 6.08 0.15
CA ASN A 390 28.47 5.51 0.74
C ASN A 390 28.30 5.86 2.22
N ASP A 391 29.36 5.92 2.99
CA ASP A 391 29.37 6.32 4.40
C ASP A 391 29.16 7.83 4.62
N GLN A 392 29.23 8.64 3.56
CA GLN A 392 29.10 10.08 3.57
C GLN A 392 27.78 10.59 2.98
N ILE A 393 26.91 9.71 2.48
CA ILE A 393 25.62 10.08 1.86
C ILE A 393 24.81 10.99 2.78
N LEU A 394 24.65 10.59 4.05
CA LEU A 394 23.85 11.35 5.01
C LEU A 394 24.43 12.76 5.26
N SER A 395 25.72 12.85 5.55
CA SER A 395 26.39 14.12 5.82
C SER A 395 26.36 15.06 4.60
N ARG A 396 26.52 14.51 3.39
CA ARG A 396 26.43 15.30 2.14
C ARG A 396 25.02 15.79 1.87
N THR A 397 24.02 14.98 2.17
CA THR A 397 22.59 15.37 2.06
C THR A 397 22.28 16.51 3.03
N GLU A 398 22.72 16.42 4.28
CA GLU A 398 22.56 17.49 5.28
C GLU A 398 23.24 18.79 4.83
N GLN A 399 24.45 18.70 4.28
CA GLN A 399 25.13 19.86 3.71
C GLN A 399 24.35 20.52 2.58
N LEU A 400 23.83 19.74 1.63
CA LEU A 400 23.03 20.26 0.51
C LEU A 400 21.72 20.92 0.97
N ILE A 401 21.10 20.39 2.00
CA ILE A 401 19.91 20.99 2.62
C ILE A 401 20.26 22.36 3.20
N GLU A 402 21.38 22.49 3.95
CA GLU A 402 21.79 23.76 4.55
C GLU A 402 22.30 24.77 3.49
N GLU A 403 23.05 24.30 2.49
CA GLU A 403 23.44 25.12 1.32
C GLU A 403 22.20 25.70 0.62
N ASN A 404 21.18 24.87 0.37
CA ASN A 404 19.94 25.31 -0.27
C ASN A 404 19.19 26.35 0.59
N ARG A 405 19.17 26.13 1.92
CA ARG A 405 18.57 27.09 2.86
C ARG A 405 19.31 28.42 2.87
N THR A 406 20.63 28.40 2.83
CA THR A 406 21.46 29.60 2.78
C THR A 406 21.26 30.36 1.48
N LEU A 407 21.30 29.64 0.33
CA LEU A 407 21.08 30.25 -0.98
C LEU A 407 19.70 30.91 -1.11
N LYS A 408 18.66 30.29 -0.55
CA LYS A 408 17.32 30.92 -0.51
C LYS A 408 17.32 32.24 0.24
N LYS A 409 17.96 32.28 1.42
CA LYS A 409 18.09 33.53 2.22
C LYS A 409 18.91 34.59 1.47
N GLU A 410 19.97 34.20 0.76
CA GLU A 410 20.77 35.13 -0.05
C GLU A 410 19.93 35.71 -1.20
N ILE A 411 19.17 34.86 -1.92
CA ILE A 411 18.26 35.28 -2.97
C ILE A 411 17.25 36.31 -2.42
N GLU A 412 16.58 36.01 -1.32
CA GLU A 412 15.65 36.95 -0.66
C GLU A 412 16.33 38.29 -0.30
N SER A 413 17.55 38.22 0.26
CA SER A 413 18.34 39.40 0.58
C SER A 413 18.71 40.23 -0.65
N PHE A 414 19.10 39.57 -1.75
CA PHE A 414 19.38 40.28 -3.02
C PHE A 414 18.12 40.90 -3.61
N GLN A 415 16.98 40.20 -3.58
CA GLN A 415 15.71 40.74 -4.06
C GLN A 415 15.33 42.01 -3.29
N THR A 416 15.43 41.97 -1.94
CA THR A 416 15.14 43.13 -1.07
C THR A 416 16.07 44.30 -1.38
N LYS A 417 17.39 44.06 -1.55
CA LYS A 417 18.36 45.10 -1.90
C LYS A 417 18.04 45.74 -3.28
N MET A 418 17.74 44.90 -4.28
CA MET A 418 17.37 45.36 -5.61
C MET A 418 16.08 46.18 -5.59
N ALA A 419 15.08 45.76 -4.80
CA ALA A 419 13.84 46.52 -4.61
C ALA A 419 14.11 47.90 -3.98
N HIS A 420 14.99 47.94 -2.97
CA HIS A 420 15.37 49.20 -2.30
C HIS A 420 16.17 50.14 -3.22
N GLU A 421 17.15 49.64 -3.98
CA GLU A 421 17.90 50.46 -4.95
C GLU A 421 16.99 51.00 -6.04
N LEU A 422 16.04 50.18 -6.51
CA LEU A 422 15.07 50.64 -7.51
C LEU A 422 14.11 51.68 -6.91
N SER A 423 13.64 51.50 -5.67
CA SER A 423 12.77 52.45 -4.98
C SER A 423 13.43 53.83 -4.85
N GLN A 424 14.73 53.89 -4.50
CA GLN A 424 15.48 55.17 -4.43
C GLN A 424 15.56 55.91 -5.80
N LYS A 425 15.71 55.17 -6.89
CA LYS A 425 15.68 55.76 -8.25
C LYS A 425 14.30 56.29 -8.61
N LEU A 426 13.25 55.52 -8.28
CA LEU A 426 11.87 55.89 -8.56
C LEU A 426 11.36 57.05 -7.73
N GLU A 427 11.97 57.39 -6.59
CA GLU A 427 11.65 58.59 -5.81
C GLU A 427 11.82 59.90 -6.59
N GLN A 428 12.71 59.94 -7.54
CA GLN A 428 12.93 61.10 -8.40
C GLN A 428 11.80 61.31 -9.43
N GLU A 429 10.98 60.29 -9.67
CA GLU A 429 9.85 60.29 -10.61
C GLU A 429 8.50 60.64 -9.94
N VAL A 430 8.53 60.98 -8.65
CA VAL A 430 7.32 61.35 -7.89
C VAL A 430 6.85 62.73 -8.37
N THR A 431 5.58 62.84 -8.72
CA THR A 431 4.91 64.08 -9.09
C THR A 431 3.84 64.47 -8.09
N GLU A 432 3.62 65.75 -7.87
CA GLU A 432 2.55 66.22 -6.98
C GLU A 432 1.26 66.42 -7.77
N ILE A 433 0.19 65.69 -7.39
CA ILE A 433 -1.13 65.77 -8.02
C ILE A 433 -2.15 66.09 -6.93
N ALA A 434 -2.86 67.22 -7.04
CA ALA A 434 -3.83 67.69 -6.04
C ALA A 434 -3.25 67.79 -4.62
N GLY A 435 -1.95 68.13 -4.45
CA GLY A 435 -1.27 68.22 -3.16
C GLY A 435 -0.88 66.84 -2.56
N ILE A 436 -0.92 65.78 -3.35
CA ILE A 436 -0.53 64.41 -2.94
C ILE A 436 0.67 63.95 -3.78
N PRO A 437 1.76 63.46 -3.18
CA PRO A 437 2.85 62.83 -3.89
C PRO A 437 2.36 61.53 -4.56
N VAL A 438 2.45 61.47 -5.91
CA VAL A 438 2.02 60.32 -6.72
C VAL A 438 3.20 59.77 -7.49
N LEU A 439 3.49 58.52 -7.35
CA LEU A 439 4.40 57.76 -8.20
C LEU A 439 3.58 56.85 -9.11
N LYS A 440 3.74 56.99 -10.41
CA LYS A 440 3.14 56.12 -11.43
C LYS A 440 4.22 55.59 -12.36
N GLN A 441 4.46 54.26 -12.37
CA GLN A 441 5.57 53.72 -13.14
C GLN A 441 5.25 52.33 -13.71
N ASN A 442 5.71 52.13 -14.95
CA ASN A 442 5.73 50.80 -15.56
C ASN A 442 7.12 50.18 -15.38
N LEU A 443 7.16 48.95 -14.81
CA LEU A 443 8.37 48.20 -14.51
C LEU A 443 8.35 46.87 -15.26
N PRO A 444 8.61 46.82 -16.56
CA PRO A 444 8.48 45.63 -17.38
C PRO A 444 9.34 44.46 -16.83
N GLY A 445 8.81 43.24 -16.89
CA GLY A 445 9.52 42.03 -16.48
C GLY A 445 9.49 41.73 -14.97
N LYS A 446 8.85 42.58 -14.16
CA LYS A 446 8.70 42.34 -12.71
C LYS A 446 7.47 41.51 -12.41
N SER A 447 7.63 40.49 -11.55
CA SER A 447 6.53 39.68 -11.02
C SER A 447 5.62 40.48 -10.08
N MET A 448 4.46 39.94 -9.75
CA MET A 448 3.55 40.55 -8.78
C MET A 448 4.20 40.69 -7.39
N GLU A 449 5.00 39.71 -6.98
CA GLU A 449 5.73 39.72 -5.71
C GLU A 449 6.78 40.80 -5.68
N GLU A 450 7.60 40.94 -6.74
CA GLU A 450 8.59 41.99 -6.84
C GLU A 450 7.94 43.41 -6.86
N LEU A 451 6.81 43.58 -7.53
CA LEU A 451 6.08 44.86 -7.49
C LEU A 451 5.58 45.20 -6.07
N LYS A 452 5.16 44.22 -5.29
CA LYS A 452 4.77 44.40 -3.88
C LYS A 452 5.97 44.83 -3.03
N GLU A 453 7.11 44.14 -3.15
CA GLU A 453 8.34 44.50 -2.45
C GLU A 453 8.83 45.91 -2.78
N ILE A 454 8.82 46.28 -4.04
CA ILE A 454 9.16 47.65 -4.49
C ILE A 454 8.16 48.66 -3.90
N SER A 455 6.85 48.34 -3.92
CA SER A 455 5.83 49.19 -3.31
C SER A 455 6.03 49.36 -1.81
N ASP A 456 6.42 48.28 -1.11
CA ASP A 456 6.69 48.34 0.32
C ASP A 456 7.93 49.17 0.64
N ALA A 457 9.01 49.04 -0.14
CA ALA A 457 10.20 49.87 -0.01
C ALA A 457 9.93 51.36 -0.31
N LEU A 458 9.06 51.66 -1.26
CA LEU A 458 8.66 53.03 -1.60
C LEU A 458 7.78 53.71 -0.53
N LYS A 459 7.05 52.95 0.27
CA LYS A 459 6.23 53.48 1.39
C LYS A 459 7.06 53.82 2.63
N ASP A 460 8.22 53.19 2.77
CA ASP A 460 9.03 53.31 3.98
C ASP A 460 9.40 54.78 4.25
N GLY A 461 9.19 55.21 5.50
CA GLY A 461 9.45 56.59 5.93
C GLY A 461 8.51 57.67 5.38
N LYS A 462 7.43 57.35 4.62
CA LYS A 462 6.51 58.31 4.01
C LYS A 462 5.15 58.32 4.71
N ASN A 463 4.70 59.54 5.03
CA ASN A 463 3.40 59.76 5.67
C ASN A 463 2.27 59.99 4.67
N ARG A 464 2.57 60.43 3.45
CA ARG A 464 1.60 60.72 2.38
C ARG A 464 2.12 60.22 1.04
N TYR A 465 1.35 59.40 0.34
CA TYR A 465 1.74 58.82 -0.95
C TYR A 465 0.58 58.14 -1.69
N ILE A 466 0.65 58.17 -3.01
CA ILE A 466 -0.06 57.22 -3.90
C ILE A 466 1.01 56.58 -4.79
N ILE A 467 1.10 55.26 -4.75
CA ILE A 467 2.03 54.49 -5.55
C ILE A 467 1.24 53.59 -6.50
N VAL A 468 1.50 53.73 -7.80
CA VAL A 468 0.89 52.93 -8.86
C VAL A 468 2.00 52.30 -9.67
N LEU A 469 2.17 51.02 -9.53
CA LEU A 469 3.15 50.23 -10.24
C LEU A 469 2.46 49.25 -11.19
N SER A 470 3.03 49.09 -12.37
CA SER A 470 2.61 48.11 -13.36
C SER A 470 3.79 47.29 -13.87
N SER A 471 3.51 46.12 -14.37
CA SER A 471 4.46 45.26 -15.08
C SER A 471 3.74 44.42 -16.12
N ALA A 472 4.51 43.96 -17.10
CA ALA A 472 4.07 42.93 -18.05
C ALA A 472 5.07 41.78 -18.06
N VAL A 473 4.58 40.54 -17.84
CA VAL A 473 5.35 39.31 -17.90
C VAL A 473 4.53 38.29 -18.70
N GLU A 474 5.12 37.69 -19.71
CA GLU A 474 4.48 36.66 -20.55
C GLU A 474 3.06 37.03 -21.05
N GLY A 475 2.89 38.28 -21.44
CA GLY A 475 1.61 38.79 -21.96
C GLY A 475 0.55 39.07 -20.89
N LYS A 476 0.84 38.91 -19.62
CA LYS A 476 -0.03 39.26 -18.50
C LYS A 476 0.41 40.58 -17.90
N VAL A 477 -0.55 41.43 -17.56
CA VAL A 477 -0.32 42.69 -16.85
C VAL A 477 -0.54 42.50 -15.36
N PHE A 478 0.35 43.07 -14.56
CA PHE A 478 0.22 43.15 -13.11
C PHE A 478 0.13 44.63 -12.68
N TRP A 479 -0.75 44.87 -11.72
CA TRP A 479 -0.95 46.18 -11.11
C TRP A 479 -0.81 46.08 -9.60
N VAL A 480 -0.09 47.01 -9.02
CA VAL A 480 -0.01 47.24 -7.58
C VAL A 480 -0.31 48.70 -7.30
N VAL A 481 -1.28 48.97 -6.44
CA VAL A 481 -1.64 50.32 -5.98
C VAL A 481 -1.57 50.37 -4.47
N ALA A 482 -0.81 51.34 -3.95
CA ALA A 482 -0.73 51.60 -2.51
C ALA A 482 -1.04 53.06 -2.23
N MET A 483 -1.75 53.33 -1.12
CA MET A 483 -2.13 54.65 -0.66
C MET A 483 -1.99 54.78 0.85
N ASP A 484 -1.63 55.95 1.32
CA ASP A 484 -1.55 56.26 2.74
C ASP A 484 -2.94 56.37 3.42
N ALA A 485 -2.94 56.40 4.74
CA ALA A 485 -4.18 56.49 5.52
C ALA A 485 -4.92 57.81 5.40
N GLN A 486 -4.20 58.93 5.16
CA GLN A 486 -4.80 60.24 4.99
C GLN A 486 -5.51 60.35 3.64
N SER A 487 -4.90 59.87 2.56
CA SER A 487 -5.53 59.75 1.25
C SER A 487 -6.81 58.90 1.29
N ASN A 488 -6.80 57.82 2.07
CA ASN A 488 -8.01 57.01 2.29
C ASN A 488 -9.10 57.78 3.06
N ALA A 489 -8.74 58.59 4.05
CA ALA A 489 -9.70 59.40 4.79
C ALA A 489 -10.32 60.51 3.89
N GLU A 490 -9.60 60.96 2.90
CA GLU A 490 -10.07 61.90 1.87
C GLU A 490 -10.91 61.24 0.77
N GLY A 491 -11.20 59.92 0.89
CA GLY A 491 -12.08 59.16 0.00
C GLY A 491 -11.39 58.37 -1.11
N LEU A 492 -10.07 58.50 -1.26
CA LEU A 492 -9.29 57.76 -2.23
C LEU A 492 -9.08 56.32 -1.79
N LYS A 493 -9.38 55.33 -2.62
CA LYS A 493 -9.24 53.91 -2.30
C LYS A 493 -8.41 53.19 -3.36
N ALA A 494 -7.36 52.51 -2.95
CA ALA A 494 -6.49 51.75 -3.84
C ALA A 494 -7.26 50.70 -4.65
N GLY A 495 -8.29 50.07 -4.04
CA GLY A 495 -9.15 49.08 -4.70
C GLY A 495 -9.96 49.66 -5.86
N ASP A 496 -10.38 50.95 -5.80
CA ASP A 496 -11.15 51.58 -6.85
C ASP A 496 -10.24 52.01 -8.00
N LEU A 497 -9.07 52.59 -7.69
CA LEU A 497 -8.08 52.97 -8.71
C LEU A 497 -7.56 51.72 -9.44
N VAL A 498 -7.17 50.67 -8.74
CA VAL A 498 -6.63 49.46 -9.38
C VAL A 498 -7.66 48.78 -10.29
N ARG A 499 -8.95 48.83 -9.92
CA ARG A 499 -10.05 48.31 -10.74
C ARG A 499 -10.21 49.10 -12.05
N SER A 500 -10.13 50.42 -11.98
CA SER A 500 -10.17 51.27 -13.16
C SER A 500 -9.01 50.97 -14.13
N LEU A 501 -7.78 50.84 -13.60
CA LEU A 501 -6.58 50.52 -14.39
C LEU A 501 -6.68 49.12 -15.03
N ALA A 502 -7.17 48.15 -14.25
CA ALA A 502 -7.36 46.78 -14.71
C ALA A 502 -8.40 46.69 -15.85
N GLN A 503 -9.47 47.47 -15.80
CA GLN A 503 -10.49 47.49 -16.86
C GLN A 503 -9.89 47.95 -18.20
N ILE A 504 -9.03 48.97 -18.20
CA ILE A 504 -8.35 49.49 -19.41
C ILE A 504 -7.47 48.38 -20.00
N THR A 505 -6.77 47.62 -19.16
CA THR A 505 -5.87 46.55 -19.59
C THR A 505 -6.59 45.20 -19.77
N GLY A 506 -7.93 45.18 -19.75
CA GLY A 506 -8.72 43.96 -20.01
C GLY A 506 -8.66 42.94 -18.90
N GLY A 507 -8.65 43.38 -17.66
CA GLY A 507 -8.57 42.53 -16.48
C GLY A 507 -9.49 42.96 -15.35
N ASN A 508 -9.21 42.45 -14.15
CA ASN A 508 -9.95 42.78 -12.93
C ASN A 508 -9.02 42.71 -11.72
N GLY A 509 -9.43 43.36 -10.64
CA GLY A 509 -8.69 43.33 -9.38
C GLY A 509 -9.44 44.03 -8.25
N GLY A 510 -8.76 44.16 -7.12
CA GLY A 510 -9.30 44.79 -5.94
C GLY A 510 -8.38 44.60 -4.75
N GLY A 511 -8.82 45.05 -3.61
CA GLY A 511 -8.05 44.93 -2.37
C GLY A 511 -8.60 45.84 -1.28
N ARG A 512 -7.77 46.06 -0.28
CA ARG A 512 -8.07 46.96 0.83
C ARG A 512 -7.97 48.44 0.37
N PRO A 513 -8.57 49.39 1.11
CA PRO A 513 -8.47 50.82 0.77
C PRO A 513 -7.03 51.32 0.61
N ASN A 514 -6.10 50.81 1.43
CA ASN A 514 -4.70 51.24 1.41
C ASN A 514 -3.78 50.42 0.50
N PHE A 515 -4.22 49.24 0.02
CA PHE A 515 -3.41 48.36 -0.82
C PHE A 515 -4.28 47.45 -1.67
N ALA A 516 -4.04 47.44 -2.97
CA ALA A 516 -4.81 46.62 -3.89
C ALA A 516 -3.93 46.14 -5.07
N THR A 517 -4.31 45.00 -5.64
CA THR A 517 -3.63 44.41 -6.79
C THR A 517 -4.63 43.99 -7.86
N ALA A 518 -4.17 43.99 -9.10
CA ALA A 518 -4.99 43.54 -10.21
C ALA A 518 -4.15 42.85 -11.30
N GLY A 519 -4.84 42.08 -12.13
CA GLY A 519 -4.29 41.49 -13.35
C GLY A 519 -4.96 42.05 -14.58
N GLY A 520 -4.24 42.04 -15.72
CA GLY A 520 -4.76 42.41 -17.04
C GLY A 520 -4.24 41.46 -18.13
N LYS A 521 -4.81 41.61 -19.35
CA LYS A 521 -4.46 40.75 -20.51
C LYS A 521 -3.85 41.52 -21.67
N ASN A 522 -3.80 42.86 -21.58
CA ASN A 522 -3.36 43.70 -22.69
C ASN A 522 -2.19 44.62 -22.27
N PRO A 523 -0.93 44.15 -22.40
CA PRO A 523 0.25 44.97 -22.05
C PRO A 523 0.39 46.29 -22.82
N SER A 524 -0.10 46.37 -24.08
CA SER A 524 0.01 47.56 -24.88
C SER A 524 -0.82 48.74 -24.36
N LYS A 525 -1.75 48.51 -23.45
CA LYS A 525 -2.60 49.50 -22.81
C LYS A 525 -2.12 49.97 -21.42
N ILE A 526 -0.95 49.56 -20.99
CA ILE A 526 -0.41 50.00 -19.69
C ILE A 526 -0.20 51.51 -19.65
N GLU A 527 0.43 52.09 -20.68
CA GLU A 527 0.71 53.51 -20.72
C GLU A 527 -0.59 54.35 -20.82
N GLU A 528 -1.61 53.85 -21.56
CA GLU A 528 -2.94 54.47 -21.61
C GLU A 528 -3.57 54.47 -20.19
N ALA A 529 -3.47 53.35 -19.47
CA ALA A 529 -3.99 53.24 -18.11
C ALA A 529 -3.25 54.16 -17.12
N LEU A 530 -1.90 54.20 -17.17
CA LEU A 530 -1.10 55.07 -16.31
C LEU A 530 -1.39 56.58 -16.58
N ALA A 531 -1.73 56.99 -17.80
CA ALA A 531 -2.12 58.36 -18.13
C ALA A 531 -3.42 58.79 -17.42
N THR A 532 -4.34 57.86 -17.14
CA THR A 532 -5.62 58.17 -16.44
C THR A 532 -5.45 58.39 -14.92
N VAL A 533 -4.32 58.03 -14.33
CA VAL A 533 -4.08 58.15 -12.87
C VAL A 533 -4.19 59.62 -12.41
N GLU A 534 -3.66 60.57 -13.16
CA GLU A 534 -3.64 61.97 -12.80
C GLU A 534 -5.06 62.58 -12.75
N GLU A 535 -5.85 62.30 -13.77
CA GLU A 535 -7.26 62.70 -13.84
C GLU A 535 -8.07 62.04 -12.73
N TRP A 536 -7.85 60.73 -12.51
CA TRP A 536 -8.55 59.97 -11.48
C TRP A 536 -8.28 60.55 -10.08
N VAL A 537 -7.00 60.81 -9.74
CA VAL A 537 -6.62 61.40 -8.44
C VAL A 537 -7.24 62.79 -8.29
N THR A 538 -7.18 63.64 -9.32
CA THR A 538 -7.74 65.00 -9.28
C THR A 538 -9.25 65.03 -9.06
N ILE A 539 -9.98 64.10 -9.65
CA ILE A 539 -11.44 63.98 -9.50
C ILE A 539 -11.86 63.49 -8.11
N HIS A 540 -11.09 62.59 -7.53
CA HIS A 540 -11.45 61.92 -6.28
C HIS A 540 -10.78 62.53 -5.03
N ALA A 541 -9.75 63.34 -5.17
CA ALA A 541 -9.14 64.12 -4.08
C ALA A 541 -9.96 65.39 -3.78
N ARG A 542 -11.01 65.25 -2.99
CA ARG A 542 -11.86 66.36 -2.53
C ARG A 542 -11.89 66.45 -1.01
#